data_d1f2431707ac3754364775517041ed2c
#
_entry.id   d1f2431707ac3754364775517041ed2c
#
_cell.length_a   1.000
_cell.length_b   1.000
_cell.length_c   1.000
_cell.angle_alpha   90.00
_cell.angle_beta   90.00
_cell.angle_gamma   90.00
#
_symmetry.space_group_name_H-M   'P 1'
#
loop_
_entity.id
_entity.type
_entity.pdbx_description
1 polymer ?
#
loop_
_entity_poly.entity_id
_entity_poly.type
_entity_poly.pdbx_seq_one_letter_code
_entity_poly.pdbx_strand_id
1 'polypeptide(L)'
;SQDYVTVEEKLDTAITMTELLYGQGVSDVRVDLVEYAKQFVGNPYVWGGTSLTKGADCSGFVLSVFKKYGITLSHSSRAQANEGTKISASELKPGDLIFYGNGKGNINHVAIYIGGGQVIHASSPKTGIKISSYKYRTPVKCVRVIHD
;
A
#
# COMPACT_ATOMS: atom_id res chain seq x y z
N SER A 1 -0.95 -25.92 16.17
CA SER A 1 -0.93 -25.95 16.04
C SER A 1 -0.86 -25.72 15.93
N GLN A 2 -0.77 -25.78 16.00
CA GLN A 2 -0.68 -25.71 15.89
C GLN A 2 -0.76 -25.28 15.95
N ASP A 3 -0.57 -25.59 16.14
CA ASP A 3 -0.72 -25.27 16.31
C ASP A 3 -1.09 -24.69 16.54
N TYR A 4 -1.11 -24.85 16.75
CA TYR A 4 -1.53 -24.49 17.05
C TYR A 4 -2.12 -24.35 17.56
N VAL A 5 -2.04 -24.57 17.84
CA VAL A 5 -2.73 -24.61 18.44
C VAL A 5 -3.27 -24.51 18.78
N THR A 6 -3.24 -24.69 19.08
CA THR A 6 -3.83 -24.68 19.45
C THR A 6 -4.29 -24.42 19.60
N VAL A 7 -4.24 -24.65 19.86
CA VAL A 7 -4.85 -24.51 20.09
C VAL A 7 -5.53 -24.17 20.37
N GLU A 8 -5.74 -24.42 20.66
CA GLU A 8 -6.41 -24.20 21.04
C GLU A 8 -6.97 -23.66 21.52
N GLU A 9 -6.91 -23.98 21.85
CA GLU A 9 -7.39 -23.62 22.39
C GLU A 9 -7.68 -22.79 22.87
N LYS A 10 -7.51 -22.68 23.06
CA LYS A 10 -7.82 -21.89 23.64
C LYS A 10 -8.11 -20.90 23.53
N LEU A 11 -8.35 -20.61 23.21
CA LEU A 11 -8.84 -19.92 23.16
C LEU A 11 -9.66 -18.70 22.91
N ASP A 12 -10.57 -18.18 23.33
CA ASP A 12 -11.30 -16.95 23.39
C ASP A 12 -10.42 -15.71 23.19
N THR A 13 -9.16 -15.90 23.37
CA THR A 13 -8.17 -14.86 23.16
C THR A 13 -7.30 -15.16 21.95
N ALA A 14 -7.76 -16.05 21.09
CA ALA A 14 -6.98 -16.42 19.89
C ALA A 14 -6.81 -15.23 18.96
N ILE A 15 -5.59 -15.03 18.49
CA ILE A 15 -5.24 -13.98 17.52
C ILE A 15 -5.14 -14.65 16.15
N THR A 16 -5.76 -14.05 15.12
CA THR A 16 -5.65 -14.56 13.77
C THR A 16 -4.22 -14.39 13.26
N MET A 17 -3.84 -15.19 12.26
CA MET A 17 -2.53 -15.04 11.63
C MET A 17 -2.37 -13.63 11.04
N THR A 18 -3.44 -13.08 10.48
CA THR A 18 -3.45 -11.72 9.94
C THR A 18 -3.10 -10.70 11.02
N GLU A 19 -3.74 -10.78 12.19
CA GLU A 19 -3.47 -9.86 13.28
C GLU A 19 -2.06 -10.01 13.83
N LEU A 20 -1.56 -11.25 13.87
CA LEU A 20 -0.21 -11.52 14.34
C LEU A 20 0.85 -10.89 13.43
N LEU A 21 0.66 -10.95 12.12
CA LEU A 21 1.65 -10.46 11.13
C LEU A 21 1.52 -8.97 10.85
N TYR A 22 0.30 -8.42 10.90
CA TYR A 22 0.03 -7.06 10.43
C TYR A 22 -0.60 -6.15 11.49
N GLY A 23 -0.97 -6.70 12.65
CA GLY A 23 -1.59 -5.94 13.72
C GLY A 23 -3.11 -6.04 13.73
N GLN A 24 -3.71 -5.54 14.78
CA GLN A 24 -5.16 -5.57 14.95
C GLN A 24 -5.86 -4.64 13.94
N GLY A 25 -7.03 -5.06 13.50
CA GLY A 25 -7.86 -4.25 12.60
C GLY A 25 -7.42 -4.30 11.15
N VAL A 26 -6.52 -5.22 10.78
CA VAL A 26 -6.09 -5.41 9.39
C VAL A 26 -6.88 -6.57 8.80
N SER A 27 -7.67 -6.28 7.77
CA SER A 27 -8.51 -7.28 7.11
C SER A 27 -7.70 -8.16 6.17
N ASP A 28 -8.26 -9.29 5.80
CA ASP A 28 -7.62 -10.22 4.86
C ASP A 28 -7.41 -9.61 3.48
N VAL A 29 -8.33 -8.73 3.04
CA VAL A 29 -8.17 -8.06 1.74
C VAL A 29 -6.94 -7.13 1.74
N ARG A 30 -6.67 -6.46 2.86
CA ARG A 30 -5.50 -5.60 2.98
C ARG A 30 -4.21 -6.40 2.94
N VAL A 31 -4.17 -7.50 3.66
CA VAL A 31 -3.01 -8.41 3.65
C VAL A 31 -2.78 -8.95 2.25
N ASP A 32 -3.84 -9.41 1.59
CA ASP A 32 -3.73 -9.99 0.26
C ASP A 32 -3.22 -8.95 -0.75
N LEU A 33 -3.73 -7.73 -0.68
CA LEU A 33 -3.31 -6.64 -1.56
C LEU A 33 -1.82 -6.32 -1.36
N VAL A 34 -1.38 -6.23 -0.12
CA VAL A 34 0.02 -5.94 0.20
C VAL A 34 0.94 -7.05 -0.30
N GLU A 35 0.57 -8.31 -0.06
CA GLU A 35 1.37 -9.44 -0.53
C GLU A 35 1.40 -9.50 -2.06
N TYR A 36 0.29 -9.19 -2.71
CA TYR A 36 0.25 -9.08 -4.16
C TYR A 36 1.21 -8.00 -4.67
N ALA A 37 1.16 -6.81 -4.06
CA ALA A 37 2.03 -5.70 -4.46
C ALA A 37 3.51 -6.06 -4.31
N LYS A 38 3.87 -6.77 -3.24
CA LYS A 38 5.26 -7.14 -2.95
C LYS A 38 5.87 -8.05 -4.00
N GLN A 39 5.05 -8.79 -4.74
CA GLN A 39 5.55 -9.68 -5.81
C GLN A 39 6.26 -8.92 -6.92
N PHE A 40 6.00 -7.63 -7.06
CA PHE A 40 6.51 -6.82 -8.15
C PHE A 40 7.75 -6.00 -7.80
N VAL A 41 8.28 -6.14 -6.59
CA VAL A 41 9.52 -5.48 -6.18
C VAL A 41 10.64 -5.86 -7.15
N GLY A 42 11.37 -4.85 -7.64
CA GLY A 42 12.43 -5.04 -8.61
C GLY A 42 12.00 -4.87 -10.05
N ASN A 43 10.71 -4.84 -10.33
CA ASN A 43 10.22 -4.65 -11.69
C ASN A 43 10.38 -3.18 -12.14
N PRO A 44 10.43 -2.94 -13.46
CA PRO A 44 10.84 -1.62 -13.95
C PRO A 44 9.85 -0.50 -13.68
N TYR A 45 10.39 0.71 -13.56
CA TYR A 45 9.62 1.95 -13.62
C TYR A 45 9.62 2.44 -15.07
N VAL A 46 8.43 2.78 -15.58
CA VAL A 46 8.27 3.40 -16.91
C VAL A 46 7.28 4.55 -16.77
N TRP A 47 7.70 5.75 -17.16
CA TRP A 47 6.83 6.93 -17.13
C TRP A 47 5.59 6.67 -17.99
N GLY A 48 4.41 6.92 -17.40
CA GLY A 48 3.14 6.67 -18.07
C GLY A 48 2.73 5.20 -18.12
N GLY A 49 3.56 4.30 -17.58
CA GLY A 49 3.30 2.86 -17.61
C GLY A 49 2.32 2.41 -16.54
N THR A 50 1.60 1.33 -16.86
CA THR A 50 0.65 0.70 -15.94
C THR A 50 0.85 -0.81 -15.85
N SER A 51 1.93 -1.34 -16.43
CA SER A 51 2.22 -2.77 -16.37
C SER A 51 3.02 -3.11 -15.13
N LEU A 52 2.52 -4.02 -14.32
CA LEU A 52 3.21 -4.44 -13.09
C LEU A 52 4.48 -5.23 -13.39
N THR A 53 4.61 -5.76 -14.60
CA THR A 53 5.78 -6.58 -14.98
C THR A 53 6.70 -5.87 -15.96
N LYS A 54 6.17 -5.07 -16.88
CA LYS A 54 6.94 -4.44 -17.96
C LYS A 54 7.30 -2.99 -17.67
N GLY A 55 6.62 -2.36 -16.74
CA GLY A 55 6.92 -0.99 -16.34
C GLY A 55 5.70 -0.20 -15.94
N ALA A 56 5.79 0.43 -14.78
CA ALA A 56 4.73 1.30 -14.23
C ALA A 56 5.36 2.50 -13.57
N ASP A 57 4.68 3.66 -13.66
CA ASP A 57 5.04 4.80 -12.82
C ASP A 57 4.33 4.70 -11.47
N CYS A 58 4.48 5.70 -10.59
CA CYS A 58 3.97 5.62 -9.23
C CYS A 58 2.45 5.40 -9.19
N SER A 59 1.69 6.21 -9.90
CA SER A 59 0.23 6.09 -9.92
C SER A 59 -0.22 4.88 -10.74
N GLY A 60 0.53 4.51 -11.78
CA GLY A 60 0.26 3.33 -12.59
C GLY A 60 0.41 2.05 -11.80
N PHE A 61 1.43 1.96 -10.94
CA PHE A 61 1.60 0.84 -10.04
C PHE A 61 0.40 0.72 -9.09
N VAL A 62 0.02 1.83 -8.46
CA VAL A 62 -1.09 1.84 -7.50
C VAL A 62 -2.40 1.44 -8.18
N LEU A 63 -2.73 2.05 -9.32
CA LEU A 63 -3.99 1.73 -10.00
C LEU A 63 -4.05 0.25 -10.42
N SER A 64 -2.93 -0.30 -10.86
CA SER A 64 -2.88 -1.68 -11.35
C SER A 64 -3.00 -2.69 -10.22
N VAL A 65 -2.38 -2.41 -9.06
CA VAL A 65 -2.53 -3.24 -7.87
C VAL A 65 -3.98 -3.25 -7.39
N PHE A 66 -4.59 -2.08 -7.26
CA PHE A 66 -5.96 -1.96 -6.73
C PHE A 66 -7.01 -2.49 -7.71
N LYS A 67 -6.74 -2.43 -9.00
CA LYS A 67 -7.65 -2.93 -10.03
C LYS A 67 -7.96 -4.42 -9.83
N LYS A 68 -6.98 -5.20 -9.40
CA LYS A 68 -7.19 -6.63 -9.11
C LYS A 68 -8.28 -6.84 -8.07
N TYR A 69 -8.48 -5.88 -7.19
CA TYR A 69 -9.46 -5.97 -6.09
C TYR A 69 -10.74 -5.22 -6.37
N GLY A 70 -10.97 -4.85 -7.64
CA GLY A 70 -12.19 -4.19 -8.06
C GLY A 70 -12.26 -2.71 -7.72
N ILE A 71 -11.14 -2.11 -7.33
CA ILE A 71 -11.07 -0.69 -6.99
C ILE A 71 -10.47 0.06 -8.18
N THR A 72 -11.25 0.96 -8.77
CA THR A 72 -10.83 1.75 -9.92
C THR A 72 -10.28 3.09 -9.46
N LEU A 73 -9.04 3.37 -9.83
CA LEU A 73 -8.36 4.63 -9.51
C LEU A 73 -7.88 5.29 -10.80
N SER A 74 -7.78 6.61 -10.78
CA SER A 74 -7.26 7.38 -11.92
C SER A 74 -5.75 7.18 -12.06
N HIS A 75 -5.23 7.37 -13.27
CA HIS A 75 -3.79 7.30 -13.53
C HIS A 75 -3.15 8.66 -13.27
N SER A 76 -3.22 9.11 -12.03
CA SER A 76 -2.67 10.40 -11.59
C SER A 76 -2.60 10.41 -10.06
N SER A 77 -1.42 10.68 -9.51
CA SER A 77 -1.27 10.76 -8.05
C SER A 77 -2.12 11.89 -7.48
N ARG A 78 -2.25 13.02 -8.18
CA ARG A 78 -3.10 14.13 -7.74
C ARG A 78 -4.57 13.73 -7.67
N ALA A 79 -5.05 13.02 -8.69
CA ALA A 79 -6.44 12.55 -8.73
C ALA A 79 -6.67 11.49 -7.66
N GLN A 80 -5.76 10.53 -7.51
CA GLN A 80 -5.88 9.49 -6.51
C GLN A 80 -5.99 10.06 -5.10
N ALA A 81 -5.32 11.18 -4.82
CA ALA A 81 -5.37 11.83 -3.53
C ALA A 81 -6.77 12.29 -3.13
N ASN A 82 -7.69 12.38 -4.09
CA ASN A 82 -9.07 12.80 -3.86
C ASN A 82 -10.07 11.66 -4.08
N GLU A 83 -9.60 10.42 -4.25
CA GLU A 83 -10.46 9.28 -4.58
C GLU A 83 -10.71 8.36 -3.40
N GLY A 84 -10.43 8.83 -2.19
CA GLY A 84 -10.69 8.08 -0.97
C GLY A 84 -10.91 9.02 0.20
N THR A 85 -10.95 8.43 1.40
CA THR A 85 -11.15 9.17 2.63
C THR A 85 -9.81 9.61 3.20
N LYS A 86 -9.66 10.91 3.49
CA LYS A 86 -8.46 11.41 4.14
C LYS A 86 -8.36 10.85 5.56
N ILE A 87 -7.18 10.38 5.92
CA ILE A 87 -6.89 9.88 7.28
C ILE A 87 -5.62 10.52 7.80
N SER A 88 -5.41 10.44 9.10
CA SER A 88 -4.16 10.89 9.71
C SER A 88 -3.11 9.78 9.61
N ALA A 89 -1.83 10.17 9.75
CA ALA A 89 -0.74 9.19 9.73
C ALA A 89 -0.85 8.18 10.87
N SER A 90 -1.45 8.57 12.01
CA SER A 90 -1.65 7.67 13.14
C SER A 90 -2.69 6.58 12.86
N GLU A 91 -3.52 6.77 11.82
CA GLU A 91 -4.56 5.82 11.45
C GLU A 91 -4.14 4.87 10.32
N LEU A 92 -2.92 4.99 9.82
CA LEU A 92 -2.46 4.20 8.69
C LEU A 92 -2.57 2.71 8.92
N LYS A 93 -3.11 2.01 7.93
CA LYS A 93 -3.19 0.55 7.89
C LYS A 93 -2.61 0.08 6.56
N PRO A 94 -2.07 -1.15 6.51
CA PRO A 94 -1.61 -1.71 5.23
C PRO A 94 -2.70 -1.60 4.16
N GLY A 95 -2.31 -1.13 2.98
CA GLY A 95 -3.24 -0.88 1.87
C GLY A 95 -3.72 0.55 1.77
N ASP A 96 -3.43 1.41 2.74
CA ASP A 96 -3.72 2.84 2.63
C ASP A 96 -2.68 3.50 1.73
N LEU A 97 -3.02 4.66 1.17
CA LEU A 97 -2.14 5.39 0.26
C LEU A 97 -1.50 6.58 0.96
N ILE A 98 -0.24 6.81 0.66
CA ILE A 98 0.51 7.97 1.14
C ILE A 98 0.96 8.77 -0.06
N PHE A 99 0.74 10.08 -0.01
CA PHE A 99 1.07 11.01 -1.09
C PHE A 99 2.18 11.95 -0.67
N TYR A 100 3.07 12.24 -1.61
CA TYR A 100 4.23 13.09 -1.41
C TYR A 100 4.20 14.23 -2.42
N GLY A 101 4.84 15.34 -2.07
CA GLY A 101 4.83 16.52 -2.91
C GLY A 101 6.17 17.24 -2.91
N ASN A 102 6.18 18.40 -3.53
CA ASN A 102 7.38 19.21 -3.71
C ASN A 102 7.62 20.25 -2.59
N GLY A 103 6.93 20.08 -1.46
CA GLY A 103 7.05 21.03 -0.34
C GLY A 103 6.13 22.25 -0.45
N LYS A 104 5.41 22.39 -1.55
CA LYS A 104 4.45 23.48 -1.76
C LYS A 104 3.00 22.97 -1.87
N GLY A 105 2.76 21.76 -1.38
CA GLY A 105 1.43 21.16 -1.42
C GLY A 105 1.07 20.48 -2.73
N ASN A 106 1.93 20.55 -3.74
CA ASN A 106 1.69 19.90 -5.01
C ASN A 106 2.09 18.43 -4.92
N ILE A 107 1.11 17.54 -5.03
CA ILE A 107 1.36 16.10 -4.99
C ILE A 107 1.96 15.63 -6.31
N ASN A 108 3.08 14.90 -6.23
CA ASN A 108 3.76 14.36 -7.41
C ASN A 108 4.15 12.90 -7.27
N HIS A 109 3.79 12.24 -6.16
CA HIS A 109 4.13 10.85 -5.93
C HIS A 109 3.12 10.18 -5.00
N VAL A 110 2.96 8.87 -5.16
CA VAL A 110 2.07 8.06 -4.34
C VAL A 110 2.73 6.72 -4.05
N ALA A 111 2.46 6.18 -2.85
CA ALA A 111 2.96 4.89 -2.41
C ALA A 111 1.86 4.15 -1.64
N ILE A 112 1.98 2.83 -1.57
CA ILE A 112 1.07 1.99 -0.79
C ILE A 112 1.73 1.68 0.55
N TYR A 113 1.05 2.00 1.64
CA TYR A 113 1.52 1.65 2.98
C TYR A 113 1.41 0.14 3.18
N ILE A 114 2.48 -0.48 3.66
CA ILE A 114 2.52 -1.94 3.84
C ILE A 114 2.66 -2.36 5.31
N GLY A 115 2.61 -1.40 6.23
CA GLY A 115 2.78 -1.65 7.66
C GLY A 115 4.21 -1.46 8.09
N GLY A 116 4.43 -1.43 9.41
CA GLY A 116 5.78 -1.31 9.97
C GLY A 116 6.51 -0.03 9.61
N GLY A 117 5.80 1.03 9.24
CA GLY A 117 6.42 2.29 8.83
C GLY A 117 7.00 2.26 7.42
N GLN A 118 6.60 1.30 6.58
CA GLN A 118 7.15 1.12 5.25
C GLN A 118 6.09 1.28 4.16
N VAL A 119 6.54 1.67 2.99
CA VAL A 119 5.71 1.77 1.78
C VAL A 119 6.34 0.98 0.65
N ILE A 120 5.49 0.58 -0.32
CA ILE A 120 5.92 0.02 -1.58
C ILE A 120 5.49 0.96 -2.70
N HIS A 121 6.39 1.25 -3.63
CA HIS A 121 6.13 2.22 -4.68
C HIS A 121 7.03 2.01 -5.90
N ALA A 122 6.53 2.45 -7.06
CA ALA A 122 7.36 2.59 -8.25
C ALA A 122 8.11 3.92 -8.11
N SER A 123 9.36 3.86 -7.73
CA SER A 123 10.11 5.03 -7.26
C SER A 123 10.73 5.85 -8.39
N SER A 124 11.56 5.24 -9.21
CA SER A 124 12.25 5.94 -10.28
C SER A 124 12.73 4.94 -11.33
N PRO A 125 13.10 5.42 -12.54
CA PRO A 125 13.69 4.53 -13.56
C PRO A 125 14.94 3.78 -13.07
N LYS A 126 15.64 4.36 -12.11
CA LYS A 126 16.86 3.78 -11.55
C LYS A 126 16.60 2.59 -10.64
N THR A 127 15.51 2.66 -9.87
CA THR A 127 15.25 1.69 -8.82
C THR A 127 14.08 0.77 -9.11
N GLY A 128 13.15 1.20 -9.97
CA GLY A 128 11.92 0.47 -10.21
C GLY A 128 11.03 0.45 -8.98
N ILE A 129 10.30 -0.64 -8.82
CA ILE A 129 9.42 -0.86 -7.68
C ILE A 129 10.25 -1.30 -6.49
N LYS A 130 10.10 -0.61 -5.35
CA LYS A 130 10.90 -0.88 -4.15
C LYS A 130 10.11 -0.60 -2.88
N ILE A 131 10.66 -1.05 -1.76
CA ILE A 131 10.15 -0.75 -0.43
C ILE A 131 11.04 0.33 0.20
N SER A 132 10.41 1.33 0.82
CA SER A 132 11.10 2.43 1.49
C SER A 132 10.41 2.73 2.82
N SER A 133 11.09 3.48 3.71
CA SER A 133 10.42 4.07 4.86
C SER A 133 9.37 5.05 4.36
N TYR A 134 8.19 5.09 5.00
CA TYR A 134 7.16 6.05 4.56
C TYR A 134 7.59 7.50 4.77
N LYS A 135 8.61 7.73 5.59
CA LYS A 135 9.18 9.06 5.84
C LYS A 135 10.43 9.36 5.03
N TYR A 136 10.70 8.56 3.97
CA TYR A 136 11.84 8.85 3.09
C TYR A 136 11.72 10.23 2.41
N ARG A 137 10.49 10.70 2.29
CA ARG A 137 10.12 12.09 1.96
C ARG A 137 9.05 12.49 2.97
N THR A 138 8.79 13.77 3.11
CA THR A 138 7.72 14.26 3.99
C THR A 138 6.36 13.94 3.37
N PRO A 139 5.52 13.14 4.04
CA PRO A 139 4.18 12.88 3.53
C PRO A 139 3.32 14.13 3.53
N VAL A 140 2.54 14.31 2.46
CA VAL A 140 1.62 15.45 2.33
C VAL A 140 0.22 15.07 2.74
N LYS A 141 -0.20 13.83 2.41
CA LYS A 141 -1.57 13.38 2.63
C LYS A 141 -1.59 11.86 2.73
N CYS A 142 -2.49 11.35 3.57
CA CYS A 142 -2.79 9.93 3.65
C CYS A 142 -4.26 9.72 3.30
N VAL A 143 -4.55 8.69 2.50
CA VAL A 143 -5.90 8.43 1.99
C VAL A 143 -6.22 6.94 2.10
N ARG A 144 -7.46 6.64 2.46
CA ARG A 144 -7.98 5.27 2.54
C ARG A 144 -8.96 5.03 1.42
N VAL A 145 -8.69 4.02 0.60
CA VAL A 145 -9.58 3.61 -0.49
C VAL A 145 -10.21 2.24 -0.24
N ILE A 146 -9.68 1.48 0.71
CA ILE A 146 -10.28 0.22 1.14
C ILE A 146 -11.17 0.50 2.35
N HIS A 147 -12.46 0.28 2.19
CA HIS A 147 -13.45 0.49 3.26
C HIS A 147 -13.98 -0.87 3.69
N ASP A 148 -13.26 -1.50 4.58
CA ASP A 148 -13.56 -2.85 5.08
C ASP A 148 -14.12 -2.85 6.51
#